data_b934bbf02dfab81f3d4423735fc185c8
#
_entry.id   b934bbf02dfab81f3d4423735fc185c8
#
_cell.length_a   1.000
_cell.length_b   1.000
_cell.length_c   1.000
_cell.angle_alpha   90.00
_cell.angle_beta   90.00
_cell.angle_gamma   90.00
#
_symmetry.space_group_name_H-M   'P 1'
#
loop_
_entity.id
_entity.type
_entity.pdbx_description
1 polymer ?
#
loop_
_entity_poly.entity_id
_entity_poly.type
_entity_poly.pdbx_seq_one_letter_code
_entity_poly.pdbx_strand_id
1 'polypeptide(L)'
;AVFTNVNYIADWVANLTDATFCPYVSVYDNYATLQRYRDEAAGVGGNLWTYTCNATNYPYPTLDIDDVSLGIRVNGWFNKAYGINGYLYWAVNKYYSNFEDRPNAHVNPYDDAYRGGQSNGDGWLLYPGAYYDSDYPFATLRLAAYRDGVDDYNMLTVYERKLNALADKYGVEID
;
A
#
# COMPACT_ATOMS: atom_id res chain seq x y z
N ALA A 1 -0.91 -12.61 -11.93
CA ALA A 1 -2.17 -12.42 -11.18
C ALA A 1 -1.88 -11.78 -9.84
N VAL A 2 -2.80 -10.96 -9.33
CA VAL A 2 -2.72 -10.33 -7.99
C VAL A 2 -3.76 -10.99 -7.10
N PHE A 3 -3.34 -11.49 -5.95
CA PHE A 3 -4.20 -12.15 -4.97
C PHE A 3 -4.28 -11.33 -3.70
N THR A 4 -5.48 -10.89 -3.36
CA THR A 4 -5.79 -10.18 -2.12
C THR A 4 -6.54 -11.09 -1.16
N ASN A 5 -6.28 -10.99 0.14
CA ASN A 5 -6.98 -11.72 1.21
C ASN A 5 -7.02 -13.25 1.03
N VAL A 6 -5.96 -13.84 0.54
CA VAL A 6 -5.91 -15.28 0.37
C VAL A 6 -5.57 -15.92 1.70
N ASN A 7 -6.58 -16.29 2.47
CA ASN A 7 -6.40 -17.12 3.67
C ASN A 7 -5.99 -18.56 3.32
N TYR A 8 -6.18 -18.95 2.08
CA TYR A 8 -5.82 -20.26 1.54
C TYR A 8 -4.95 -20.06 0.31
N ILE A 9 -3.67 -20.33 0.47
CA ILE A 9 -2.81 -20.59 -0.67
C ILE A 9 -3.08 -22.05 -1.01
N ALA A 10 -4.03 -22.25 -1.92
CA ALA A 10 -4.46 -23.56 -2.31
C ALA A 10 -3.44 -24.24 -3.25
N ASP A 11 -3.53 -25.53 -3.42
CA ASP A 11 -2.67 -26.32 -4.31
C ASP A 11 -2.62 -25.79 -5.75
N TRP A 12 -3.63 -25.00 -6.16
CA TRP A 12 -3.65 -24.37 -7.48
C TRP A 12 -2.59 -23.26 -7.66
N VAL A 13 -2.11 -22.63 -6.57
CA VAL A 13 -1.04 -21.61 -6.63
C VAL A 13 0.27 -22.24 -7.12
N ALA A 14 0.53 -23.50 -6.80
CA ALA A 14 1.73 -24.20 -7.25
C ALA A 14 1.89 -24.29 -8.78
N ASN A 15 0.81 -24.04 -9.53
CA ASN A 15 0.80 -24.04 -10.99
C ASN A 15 0.88 -22.63 -11.61
N LEU A 16 1.02 -21.59 -10.79
CA LEU A 16 1.14 -20.22 -11.26
C LEU A 16 2.61 -19.81 -11.36
N THR A 17 2.87 -18.96 -12.34
CA THR A 17 4.14 -18.23 -12.47
C THR A 17 3.86 -16.74 -12.35
N ASP A 18 4.81 -15.97 -11.80
CA ASP A 18 4.73 -14.52 -11.64
C ASP A 18 3.47 -14.06 -10.87
N ALA A 19 3.05 -14.81 -9.86
CA ALA A 19 1.94 -14.42 -9.02
C ALA A 19 2.35 -13.35 -8.01
N THR A 20 1.50 -12.34 -7.83
CA THR A 20 1.68 -11.31 -6.80
C THR A 20 0.72 -11.57 -5.66
N PHE A 21 1.24 -11.77 -4.47
CA PHE A 21 0.45 -11.89 -3.24
C PHE A 21 0.34 -10.52 -2.60
N CYS A 22 -0.88 -10.11 -2.30
CA CYS A 22 -1.17 -8.76 -1.79
C CYS A 22 -2.17 -8.85 -0.62
N PRO A 23 -1.77 -9.43 0.51
CA PRO A 23 -2.63 -9.51 1.69
C PRO A 23 -2.78 -8.16 2.38
N TYR A 24 -3.79 -8.04 3.24
CA TYR A 24 -3.94 -6.92 4.16
C TYR A 24 -2.71 -6.75 5.04
N VAL A 25 -2.39 -5.50 5.36
CA VAL A 25 -1.26 -5.15 6.23
C VAL A 25 -1.29 -5.90 7.57
N SER A 26 -2.46 -6.10 8.16
CA SER A 26 -2.62 -6.82 9.43
C SER A 26 -2.25 -8.31 9.38
N VAL A 27 -2.19 -8.91 8.20
CA VAL A 27 -1.77 -10.31 8.03
C VAL A 27 -0.30 -10.49 8.43
N TYR A 28 0.48 -9.44 8.35
CA TYR A 28 1.92 -9.46 8.67
C TYR A 28 2.26 -9.44 10.16
N ASP A 29 1.28 -9.28 11.04
CA ASP A 29 1.48 -9.44 12.49
C ASP A 29 1.87 -10.87 12.89
N ASN A 30 1.46 -11.84 12.11
CA ASN A 30 1.80 -13.22 12.35
C ASN A 30 3.03 -13.61 11.52
N TYR A 31 4.18 -13.77 12.19
CA TYR A 31 5.43 -14.10 11.52
C TYR A 31 5.35 -15.39 10.67
N ALA A 32 4.67 -16.43 11.16
CA ALA A 32 4.51 -17.67 10.40
C ALA A 32 3.70 -17.46 9.11
N THR A 33 2.67 -16.61 9.18
CA THR A 33 1.88 -16.23 8.01
C THR A 33 2.70 -15.41 7.02
N LEU A 34 3.45 -14.42 7.50
CA LEU A 34 4.36 -13.64 6.66
C LEU A 34 5.38 -14.54 5.96
N GLN A 35 6.02 -15.46 6.70
CA GLN A 35 7.02 -16.36 6.13
C GLN A 35 6.40 -17.25 5.04
N ARG A 36 5.21 -17.77 5.29
CA ARG A 36 4.47 -18.53 4.28
C ARG A 36 4.25 -17.73 2.99
N TYR A 37 3.80 -16.48 3.08
CA TYR A 37 3.62 -15.61 1.89
C TYR A 37 4.94 -15.34 1.15
N ARG A 38 6.04 -15.18 1.89
CA ARG A 38 7.37 -15.03 1.29
C ARG A 38 7.80 -16.28 0.52
N ASP A 39 7.65 -17.44 1.14
CA ASP A 39 8.05 -18.71 0.55
C ASP A 39 7.22 -19.02 -0.70
N GLU A 40 5.92 -18.79 -0.66
CA GLU A 40 5.02 -18.99 -1.80
C GLU A 40 5.33 -17.99 -2.94
N ALA A 41 5.54 -16.71 -2.62
CA ALA A 41 5.92 -15.75 -3.63
C ALA A 41 7.26 -16.12 -4.30
N ALA A 42 8.25 -16.53 -3.51
CA ALA A 42 9.54 -16.97 -4.02
C ALA A 42 9.39 -18.24 -4.88
N GLY A 43 8.57 -19.20 -4.45
CA GLY A 43 8.34 -20.46 -5.16
C GLY A 43 7.73 -20.30 -6.54
N VAL A 44 6.95 -19.24 -6.77
CA VAL A 44 6.34 -18.94 -8.08
C VAL A 44 7.07 -17.85 -8.86
N GLY A 45 8.22 -17.36 -8.37
CA GLY A 45 8.95 -16.24 -8.97
C GLY A 45 8.18 -14.92 -8.94
N GLY A 46 7.28 -14.78 -7.97
CA GLY A 46 6.34 -13.66 -7.87
C GLY A 46 6.77 -12.56 -6.92
N ASN A 47 5.81 -11.72 -6.55
CA ASN A 47 6.01 -10.55 -5.70
C ASN A 47 5.17 -10.65 -4.43
N LEU A 48 5.64 -10.00 -3.39
CA LEU A 48 4.90 -9.78 -2.15
C LEU A 48 4.57 -8.29 -2.03
N TRP A 49 3.28 -8.01 -2.07
CA TRP A 49 2.72 -6.67 -1.87
C TRP A 49 1.92 -6.62 -0.58
N THR A 50 1.50 -5.44 -0.20
CA THR A 50 0.50 -5.23 0.85
C THR A 50 -0.52 -4.20 0.41
N TYR A 51 -1.66 -4.16 1.09
CA TYR A 51 -2.64 -3.10 0.88
C TYR A 51 -3.35 -2.73 2.18
N THR A 52 -3.88 -1.52 2.16
CA THR A 52 -4.77 -0.98 3.18
C THR A 52 -6.05 -0.49 2.52
N CYS A 53 -7.14 -0.48 3.26
CA CYS A 53 -8.41 0.11 2.88
C CYS A 53 -9.20 0.49 4.14
N ASN A 54 -10.44 0.88 3.98
CA ASN A 54 -11.35 1.23 5.06
C ASN A 54 -11.51 0.22 6.21
N ALA A 55 -11.09 -1.01 6.00
CA ALA A 55 -11.10 -2.04 7.06
C ALA A 55 -9.80 -2.07 7.89
N THR A 56 -8.82 -1.27 7.52
CA THR A 56 -7.55 -1.17 8.25
C THR A 56 -7.69 -0.13 9.34
N ASN A 57 -7.36 -0.50 10.58
CA ASN A 57 -7.44 0.37 11.75
C ASN A 57 -6.08 0.50 12.41
N TYR A 58 -5.94 1.54 13.25
CA TYR A 58 -4.77 1.67 14.13
C TYR A 58 -4.44 0.32 14.83
N PRO A 59 -3.17 -0.08 14.94
CA PRO A 59 -1.95 0.71 14.69
C PRO A 59 -1.36 0.65 13.27
N TYR A 60 -2.06 0.03 12.34
CA TYR A 60 -1.55 -0.11 10.97
C TYR A 60 -1.61 1.22 10.23
N PRO A 61 -0.62 1.50 9.35
CA PRO A 61 -0.66 2.69 8.53
C PRO A 61 -1.83 2.63 7.55
N THR A 62 -2.66 3.67 7.55
CA THR A 62 -3.75 3.86 6.58
C THR A 62 -3.52 5.12 5.75
N LEU A 63 -4.41 5.38 4.78
CA LEU A 63 -4.40 6.60 3.99
C LEU A 63 -5.60 7.50 4.34
N ASP A 64 -6.16 7.33 5.52
CA ASP A 64 -7.32 8.08 6.00
C ASP A 64 -6.94 9.49 6.47
N ILE A 65 -7.92 10.41 6.43
CA ILE A 65 -7.68 11.81 6.85
C ILE A 65 -7.38 11.89 8.34
N ASP A 66 -8.00 11.02 9.13
CA ASP A 66 -7.89 11.04 10.59
C ASP A 66 -6.56 10.50 11.11
N ASP A 67 -5.79 9.84 10.24
CA ASP A 67 -4.48 9.33 10.60
C ASP A 67 -3.39 10.39 10.54
N VAL A 68 -2.40 10.23 11.38
CA VAL A 68 -1.22 11.10 11.34
C VAL A 68 -0.41 10.85 10.06
N SER A 69 -0.02 11.91 9.37
CA SER A 69 0.73 11.83 8.12
C SER A 69 2.03 11.03 8.22
N LEU A 70 2.64 10.99 9.41
CA LEU A 70 3.81 10.15 9.67
C LEU A 70 3.50 8.65 9.51
N GLY A 71 2.30 8.20 9.94
CA GLY A 71 1.84 6.82 9.75
C GLY A 71 1.82 6.44 8.26
N ILE A 72 1.36 7.35 7.40
CA ILE A 72 1.34 7.15 5.95
C ILE A 72 2.76 6.97 5.39
N ARG A 73 3.70 7.81 5.82
CA ARG A 73 5.11 7.72 5.42
C ARG A 73 5.77 6.41 5.89
N VAL A 74 5.41 5.93 7.07
CA VAL A 74 5.94 4.67 7.66
C VAL A 74 5.61 3.45 6.80
N ASN A 75 4.61 3.50 5.91
CA ASN A 75 4.37 2.42 4.94
C ASN A 75 5.63 2.02 4.16
N GLY A 76 6.46 2.97 3.75
CA GLY A 76 7.72 2.68 3.07
C GLY A 76 8.71 1.90 3.93
N TRP A 77 8.83 2.29 5.19
CA TRP A 77 9.68 1.61 6.18
C TRP A 77 9.18 0.22 6.51
N PHE A 78 7.88 0.10 6.73
CA PHE A 78 7.20 -1.18 6.95
C PHE A 78 7.45 -2.14 5.78
N ASN A 79 7.18 -1.70 4.56
CA ASN A 79 7.41 -2.51 3.37
C ASN A 79 8.86 -2.95 3.25
N LYS A 80 9.82 -2.07 3.55
CA LYS A 80 11.24 -2.41 3.52
C LYS A 80 11.62 -3.43 4.60
N ALA A 81 11.17 -3.24 5.83
CA ALA A 81 11.46 -4.13 6.95
C ALA A 81 10.90 -5.55 6.73
N TYR A 82 9.74 -5.65 6.10
CA TYR A 82 9.08 -6.93 5.83
C TYR A 82 9.41 -7.55 4.47
N GLY A 83 10.29 -6.93 3.67
CA GLY A 83 10.65 -7.44 2.34
C GLY A 83 9.52 -7.36 1.33
N ILE A 84 8.61 -6.43 1.52
CA ILE A 84 7.46 -6.16 0.65
C ILE A 84 7.91 -5.22 -0.45
N ASN A 85 7.62 -5.56 -1.71
CA ASN A 85 8.10 -4.79 -2.87
C ASN A 85 6.99 -4.04 -3.62
N GLY A 86 5.79 -3.99 -3.07
CA GLY A 86 4.69 -3.23 -3.65
C GLY A 86 3.59 -2.90 -2.65
N TYR A 87 2.82 -1.88 -2.97
CA TYR A 87 1.68 -1.43 -2.20
C TYR A 87 0.50 -1.18 -3.13
N LEU A 88 -0.66 -1.67 -2.75
CA LEU A 88 -1.90 -1.45 -3.46
C LEU A 88 -2.82 -0.56 -2.63
N TYR A 89 -3.39 0.45 -3.26
CA TYR A 89 -4.52 1.19 -2.73
C TYR A 89 -5.66 1.14 -3.75
N TRP A 90 -6.86 0.90 -3.30
CA TRP A 90 -7.98 0.51 -4.15
C TRP A 90 -8.48 1.62 -5.09
N ALA A 91 -8.33 2.90 -4.68
CA ALA A 91 -8.72 4.07 -5.47
C ALA A 91 -7.99 5.33 -5.01
N VAL A 92 -7.87 6.31 -5.90
CA VAL A 92 -7.26 7.62 -5.60
C VAL A 92 -8.19 8.80 -5.88
N ASN A 93 -9.27 8.58 -6.62
CA ASN A 93 -10.20 9.60 -7.11
C ASN A 93 -11.66 9.12 -7.16
N LYS A 94 -12.06 8.36 -6.17
CA LYS A 94 -13.38 7.74 -6.13
C LYS A 94 -14.45 8.71 -5.60
N TYR A 95 -15.03 9.53 -6.47
CA TYR A 95 -16.01 10.58 -6.12
C TYR A 95 -17.49 10.16 -6.24
N TYR A 96 -17.76 8.88 -6.35
CA TYR A 96 -19.14 8.36 -6.43
C TYR A 96 -19.62 7.92 -5.06
N SER A 97 -20.89 8.23 -4.72
CA SER A 97 -21.49 7.83 -3.46
C SER A 97 -21.60 6.30 -3.33
N ASN A 98 -21.87 5.61 -4.44
CA ASN A 98 -21.83 4.16 -4.53
C ASN A 98 -21.43 3.70 -5.94
N PHE A 99 -21.26 2.39 -6.14
CA PHE A 99 -20.87 1.84 -7.44
C PHE A 99 -22.02 1.79 -8.45
N GLU A 100 -23.27 1.80 -7.98
CA GLU A 100 -24.47 1.62 -8.79
C GLU A 100 -24.94 2.94 -9.41
N ASP A 101 -24.75 4.06 -8.71
CA ASP A 101 -25.21 5.39 -9.12
C ASP A 101 -24.29 6.10 -10.11
N ARG A 102 -23.52 5.39 -10.88
CA ARG A 102 -22.70 5.97 -11.96
C ARG A 102 -23.57 6.40 -13.13
N PRO A 103 -23.33 7.56 -13.71
CA PRO A 103 -22.33 8.60 -13.46
C PRO A 103 -22.82 9.79 -12.61
N ASN A 104 -24.00 9.74 -12.03
CA ASN A 104 -24.77 10.92 -11.63
C ASN A 104 -24.68 11.31 -10.14
N ALA A 105 -24.10 10.48 -9.30
CA ALA A 105 -23.98 10.74 -7.86
C ALA A 105 -22.54 11.03 -7.44
N HIS A 106 -22.01 12.16 -7.91
CA HIS A 106 -20.72 12.65 -7.45
C HIS A 106 -20.83 13.23 -6.05
N VAL A 107 -19.90 12.81 -5.17
CA VAL A 107 -19.69 13.43 -3.87
C VAL A 107 -18.59 14.47 -4.02
N ASN A 108 -18.84 15.68 -3.52
CA ASN A 108 -17.81 16.70 -3.45
C ASN A 108 -16.90 16.40 -2.25
N PRO A 109 -15.64 16.01 -2.44
CA PRO A 109 -14.75 15.65 -1.34
C PRO A 109 -14.32 16.86 -0.48
N TYR A 110 -14.62 18.09 -0.91
CA TYR A 110 -14.37 19.29 -0.13
C TYR A 110 -15.48 19.57 0.89
N ASP A 111 -16.70 19.13 0.61
CA ASP A 111 -17.86 19.36 1.48
C ASP A 111 -18.06 18.20 2.48
N ASP A 112 -17.77 17.00 2.05
CA ASP A 112 -17.95 15.79 2.86
C ASP A 112 -16.81 14.80 2.62
N ALA A 113 -15.96 14.66 3.60
CA ALA A 113 -14.87 13.68 3.58
C ALA A 113 -15.33 12.28 3.98
N TYR A 114 -16.53 12.18 4.60
CA TYR A 114 -17.08 10.93 5.12
C TYR A 114 -17.90 10.20 4.07
N ARG A 115 -17.43 9.06 3.67
CA ARG A 115 -18.05 8.27 2.64
C ARG A 115 -18.91 7.13 3.22
N GLY A 116 -20.13 7.45 3.62
CA GLY A 116 -21.18 6.48 3.87
C GLY A 116 -20.83 5.28 4.76
N GLY A 117 -20.23 5.49 5.94
CA GLY A 117 -19.82 4.43 6.86
C GLY A 117 -18.40 3.91 6.66
N GLN A 118 -17.66 4.49 5.74
CA GLN A 118 -16.24 4.24 5.51
C GLN A 118 -15.39 5.24 6.30
N SER A 119 -14.09 5.06 6.28
CA SER A 119 -13.16 6.02 6.87
C SER A 119 -13.10 7.33 6.07
N ASN A 120 -12.74 8.41 6.74
CA ASN A 120 -12.66 9.74 6.12
C ASN A 120 -11.58 9.78 5.04
N GLY A 121 -11.99 10.17 3.84
CA GLY A 121 -11.10 10.33 2.69
C GLY A 121 -10.59 9.05 2.06
N ASP A 122 -11.13 7.88 2.43
CA ASP A 122 -10.78 6.61 1.80
C ASP A 122 -11.11 6.64 0.29
N GLY A 123 -10.11 6.32 -0.54
CA GLY A 123 -10.21 6.41 -1.99
C GLY A 123 -10.05 7.82 -2.58
N TRP A 124 -9.72 8.85 -1.78
CA TRP A 124 -9.61 10.25 -2.19
C TRP A 124 -8.22 10.83 -1.92
N LEU A 125 -7.23 10.46 -2.70
CA LEU A 125 -5.87 11.02 -2.62
C LEU A 125 -5.64 12.16 -3.62
N LEU A 126 -6.47 12.22 -4.66
CA LEU A 126 -6.53 13.34 -5.60
C LEU A 126 -7.90 14.02 -5.46
N TYR A 127 -7.94 15.32 -5.40
CA TYR A 127 -9.16 16.10 -5.31
C TYR A 127 -9.44 16.81 -6.64
N PRO A 128 -10.71 16.92 -7.07
CA PRO A 128 -11.04 17.53 -8.35
C PRO A 128 -10.73 19.03 -8.36
N GLY A 129 -9.92 19.48 -9.31
CA GLY A 129 -9.56 20.89 -9.46
C GLY A 129 -10.70 21.75 -9.97
N ALA A 130 -11.70 21.17 -10.65
CA ALA A 130 -12.80 21.92 -11.27
C ALA A 130 -13.62 22.77 -10.29
N TYR A 131 -13.65 22.43 -9.00
CA TYR A 131 -14.27 23.27 -7.96
C TYR A 131 -13.50 24.59 -7.69
N TYR A 132 -12.30 24.71 -8.21
CA TYR A 132 -11.40 25.87 -8.03
C TYR A 132 -10.84 26.34 -9.38
N ASP A 133 -11.62 26.23 -10.44
CA ASP A 133 -11.27 26.66 -11.81
C ASP A 133 -9.93 26.13 -12.32
N SER A 134 -9.58 24.91 -11.91
CA SER A 134 -8.35 24.24 -12.34
C SER A 134 -8.66 23.00 -13.21
N ASP A 135 -7.96 22.89 -14.33
CA ASP A 135 -8.02 21.71 -15.20
C ASP A 135 -7.26 20.51 -14.63
N TYR A 136 -6.51 20.72 -13.54
CA TYR A 136 -5.67 19.69 -12.91
C TYR A 136 -6.22 19.31 -11.53
N PRO A 137 -6.12 18.03 -11.14
CA PRO A 137 -6.46 17.62 -9.79
C PRO A 137 -5.44 18.14 -8.77
N PHE A 138 -5.88 18.30 -7.53
CA PHE A 138 -5.01 18.62 -6.40
C PHE A 138 -4.61 17.34 -5.65
N ALA A 139 -3.29 17.18 -5.49
CA ALA A 139 -2.75 16.12 -4.66
C ALA A 139 -2.95 16.46 -3.17
N THR A 140 -3.38 15.49 -2.38
CA THR A 140 -3.50 15.65 -0.94
C THR A 140 -2.15 15.56 -0.23
N LEU A 141 -2.07 16.09 1.00
CA LEU A 141 -0.91 15.88 1.87
C LEU A 141 -0.66 14.39 2.15
N ARG A 142 -1.71 13.58 2.16
CA ARG A 142 -1.61 12.11 2.31
C ARG A 142 -0.84 11.48 1.16
N LEU A 143 -1.14 11.88 -0.07
CA LEU A 143 -0.40 11.42 -1.25
C LEU A 143 1.06 11.87 -1.21
N ALA A 144 1.32 13.11 -0.75
CA ALA A 144 2.68 13.60 -0.57
C ALA A 144 3.45 12.81 0.49
N ALA A 145 2.83 12.54 1.65
CA ALA A 145 3.43 11.72 2.70
C ALA A 145 3.71 10.28 2.25
N TYR A 146 2.81 9.71 1.45
CA TYR A 146 3.03 8.39 0.85
C TYR A 146 4.21 8.39 -0.11
N ARG A 147 4.32 9.41 -0.99
CA ARG A 147 5.50 9.59 -1.86
C ARG A 147 6.79 9.64 -1.06
N ASP A 148 6.81 10.42 0.03
CA ASP A 148 7.99 10.52 0.89
C ASP A 148 8.36 9.16 1.52
N GLY A 149 7.36 8.32 1.84
CA GLY A 149 7.58 6.93 2.27
C GLY A 149 8.20 6.05 1.18
N VAL A 150 7.77 6.23 -0.07
CA VAL A 150 8.38 5.52 -1.22
C VAL A 150 9.84 5.95 -1.42
N ASP A 151 10.14 7.25 -1.25
CA ASP A 151 11.51 7.75 -1.33
C ASP A 151 12.38 7.17 -0.21
N ASP A 152 11.86 7.07 1.01
CA ASP A 152 12.53 6.41 2.13
C ASP A 152 12.82 4.93 1.82
N TYR A 153 11.84 4.19 1.29
CA TYR A 153 12.04 2.80 0.84
C TYR A 153 13.19 2.67 -0.17
N ASN A 154 13.21 3.56 -1.15
CA ASN A 154 14.25 3.58 -2.19
C ASN A 154 15.62 3.90 -1.60
N MET A 155 15.71 4.87 -0.68
CA MET A 155 16.96 5.20 0.03
C MET A 155 17.47 4.03 0.85
N LEU A 156 16.62 3.37 1.63
CA LEU A 156 16.95 2.19 2.42
C LEU A 156 17.44 1.05 1.52
N THR A 157 16.82 0.88 0.35
CA THR A 157 17.22 -0.14 -0.62
C THR A 157 18.59 0.14 -1.25
N VAL A 158 18.90 1.40 -1.52
CA VAL A 158 20.24 1.80 -2.00
C VAL A 158 21.29 1.63 -0.89
N TYR A 159 20.94 2.00 0.34
CA TYR A 159 21.81 1.83 1.49
C TYR A 159 22.18 0.35 1.71
N GLU A 160 21.17 -0.53 1.77
CA GLU A 160 21.38 -1.98 1.93
C GLU A 160 22.29 -2.56 0.84
N ARG A 161 22.03 -2.20 -0.44
CA ARG A 161 22.88 -2.65 -1.56
C ARG A 161 24.35 -2.21 -1.39
N LYS A 162 24.56 -0.97 -0.97
CA LYS A 162 25.92 -0.46 -0.73
C LYS A 162 26.60 -1.13 0.46
N LEU A 163 25.82 -1.39 1.51
CA LEU A 163 26.34 -2.06 2.71
C LEU A 163 26.74 -3.50 2.37
N ASN A 164 25.91 -4.25 1.66
CA ASN A 164 26.22 -5.60 1.21
C ASN A 164 27.46 -5.62 0.30
N ALA A 165 27.59 -4.70 -0.63
CA ALA A 165 28.77 -4.60 -1.48
C ALA A 165 30.07 -4.28 -0.70
N LEU A 166 29.97 -3.52 0.39
CA LEU A 166 31.10 -3.28 1.28
C LEU A 166 31.45 -4.52 2.10
N ALA A 167 30.44 -5.22 2.61
CA ALA A 167 30.63 -6.46 3.35
C ALA A 167 31.32 -7.52 2.49
N ASP A 168 30.84 -7.71 1.26
CA ASP A 168 31.47 -8.61 0.29
C ASP A 168 32.93 -8.24 0.02
N LYS A 169 33.18 -6.93 -0.18
CA LYS A 169 34.53 -6.43 -0.45
C LYS A 169 35.51 -6.68 0.69
N TYR A 170 35.05 -6.62 1.93
CA TYR A 170 35.90 -6.75 3.12
C TYR A 170 35.75 -8.11 3.79
N GLY A 171 34.93 -9.01 3.29
CA GLY A 171 34.72 -10.35 3.83
C GLY A 171 34.13 -10.33 5.25
N VAL A 172 33.24 -9.38 5.54
CA VAL A 172 32.52 -9.26 6.80
C VAL A 172 31.04 -9.61 6.61
N GLU A 173 30.45 -10.21 7.64
CA GLU A 173 29.01 -10.43 7.69
C GLU A 173 28.32 -9.17 8.23
N ILE A 174 27.10 -8.94 7.76
CA ILE A 174 26.21 -7.87 8.26
C ILE A 174 25.10 -8.56 9.04
N ASP A 175 24.97 -8.22 10.32
CA ASP A 175 23.89 -8.69 11.18
C ASP A 175 22.56 -7.96 10.89
#